data_ddb0fecf3c899725f103d407207b99a7
#
_entry.id   ddb0fecf3c899725f103d407207b99a7
#
_cell.length_a   1.000
_cell.length_b   1.000
_cell.length_c   1.000
_cell.angle_alpha   90.00
_cell.angle_beta   90.00
_cell.angle_gamma   90.00
#
_symmetry.space_group_name_H-M   'P 1'
#
loop_
_entity.id
_entity.type
_entity.pdbx_description
1 polymer ?
#
loop_
_entity_poly.entity_id
_entity_poly.type
_entity_poly.pdbx_seq_one_letter_code
_entity_poly.pdbx_strand_id
1 'polypeptide(L)'
;MDLGISALNYVSGIKNNEFTVEEFISESLDHIKQVDEKLHAFLRINDFAIKKAKEIDAKIKSNQNVGGCYGMPISVKDNICIEGSKTTCASKVLENFIAPHTSTVVSKLHSEDSIIIGKTNLDEFAMGLSTEFSAYGPSINPWNTDCVPGGSSGGSGVSIAANECIASLGSDTGGSIRNPASFCSVVGLKPTYGLVSRYGLVSYANSIEQIGPMTKTVQDSAFLLNIISGIDPKDNTTLDNKNQDYLSDIDAGISGKRIGIV
;
A
#
# COMPACT_ATOMS: atom_id res chain seq x y z
N MET A 1 -7.96 17.20 -11.24
CA MET A 1 -6.77 17.16 -10.32
C MET A 1 -5.75 16.17 -10.83
N ASP A 2 -4.45 16.37 -10.59
CA ASP A 2 -3.45 15.34 -10.94
C ASP A 2 -3.40 14.26 -9.86
N LEU A 3 -3.97 13.10 -10.15
CA LEU A 3 -3.95 11.93 -9.25
C LEU A 3 -2.60 11.18 -9.32
N GLY A 4 -1.74 11.55 -10.27
CA GLY A 4 -0.43 10.96 -10.49
C GLY A 4 0.69 11.49 -9.59
N ILE A 5 0.40 12.34 -8.62
CA ILE A 5 1.41 12.94 -7.73
C ILE A 5 2.06 11.93 -6.78
N SER A 6 3.25 12.26 -6.28
CA SER A 6 3.95 11.47 -5.25
C SER A 6 3.32 11.67 -3.87
N ALA A 7 3.62 10.77 -2.92
CA ALA A 7 3.13 10.87 -1.54
C ALA A 7 3.58 12.19 -0.86
N LEU A 8 4.84 12.57 -1.06
CA LEU A 8 5.37 13.81 -0.49
C LEU A 8 4.72 15.06 -1.11
N ASN A 9 4.46 15.03 -2.43
CA ASN A 9 3.75 16.12 -3.10
C ASN A 9 2.28 16.20 -2.66
N TYR A 10 1.60 15.06 -2.43
CA TYR A 10 0.27 15.03 -1.85
C TYR A 10 0.22 15.74 -0.50
N VAL A 11 1.12 15.36 0.42
CA VAL A 11 1.20 15.99 1.76
C VAL A 11 1.48 17.49 1.65
N SER A 12 2.38 17.89 0.74
CA SER A 12 2.68 19.31 0.48
C SER A 12 1.46 20.07 -0.04
N GLY A 13 0.74 19.49 -1.00
CA GLY A 13 -0.46 20.12 -1.58
C GLY A 13 -1.56 20.36 -0.55
N ILE A 14 -1.81 19.37 0.35
CA ILE A 14 -2.76 19.57 1.47
C ILE A 14 -2.28 20.68 2.40
N LYS A 15 -1.01 20.68 2.81
CA LYS A 15 -0.44 21.72 3.70
C LYS A 15 -0.49 23.13 3.10
N ASN A 16 -0.33 23.21 1.79
CA ASN A 16 -0.39 24.50 1.05
C ASN A 16 -1.82 24.91 0.69
N ASN A 17 -2.85 24.14 1.07
CA ASN A 17 -4.25 24.35 0.69
C ASN A 17 -4.48 24.39 -0.84
N GLU A 18 -3.71 23.60 -1.61
CA GLU A 18 -3.89 23.47 -3.06
C GLU A 18 -5.15 22.65 -3.39
N PHE A 19 -5.50 21.71 -2.52
CA PHE A 19 -6.72 20.90 -2.56
C PHE A 19 -7.04 20.38 -1.15
N THR A 20 -8.28 19.92 -0.93
CA THR A 20 -8.71 19.28 0.30
C THR A 20 -8.59 17.76 0.22
N VAL A 21 -8.58 17.09 1.37
CA VAL A 21 -8.59 15.61 1.43
C VAL A 21 -9.86 15.07 0.76
N GLU A 22 -11.03 15.69 1.03
CA GLU A 22 -12.30 15.28 0.44
C GLU A 22 -12.28 15.37 -1.09
N GLU A 23 -11.76 16.47 -1.66
CA GLU A 23 -11.64 16.64 -3.12
C GLU A 23 -10.77 15.55 -3.71
N PHE A 24 -9.60 15.30 -3.15
CA PHE A 24 -8.68 14.29 -3.68
C PHE A 24 -9.26 12.88 -3.60
N ILE A 25 -9.85 12.50 -2.46
CA ILE A 25 -10.49 11.19 -2.29
C ILE A 25 -11.69 11.01 -3.23
N SER A 26 -12.50 12.07 -3.42
CA SER A 26 -13.63 12.00 -4.35
C SER A 26 -13.18 11.77 -5.78
N GLU A 27 -12.20 12.52 -6.27
CA GLU A 27 -11.65 12.32 -7.61
C GLU A 27 -10.97 10.96 -7.76
N SER A 28 -10.25 10.48 -6.73
CA SER A 28 -9.66 9.13 -6.74
C SER A 28 -10.73 8.04 -6.89
N LEU A 29 -11.81 8.12 -6.12
CA LEU A 29 -12.92 7.16 -6.20
C LEU A 29 -13.65 7.21 -7.55
N ASP A 30 -13.82 8.39 -8.13
CA ASP A 30 -14.44 8.52 -9.46
C ASP A 30 -13.51 8.00 -10.56
N HIS A 31 -12.19 8.21 -10.43
CA HIS A 31 -11.21 7.63 -11.33
C HIS A 31 -11.20 6.09 -11.24
N ILE A 32 -11.19 5.53 -10.03
CA ILE A 32 -11.28 4.07 -9.82
C ILE A 32 -12.51 3.50 -10.55
N LYS A 33 -13.70 4.10 -10.39
CA LYS A 33 -14.92 3.65 -11.10
C LYS A 33 -14.76 3.63 -12.62
N GLN A 34 -13.97 4.55 -13.18
CA GLN A 34 -13.78 4.66 -14.63
C GLN A 34 -12.79 3.62 -15.17
N VAL A 35 -11.75 3.28 -14.42
CA VAL A 35 -10.65 2.48 -14.94
C VAL A 35 -10.60 1.05 -14.38
N ASP A 36 -11.00 0.84 -13.13
CA ASP A 36 -10.79 -0.44 -12.43
C ASP A 36 -11.73 -1.56 -12.90
N GLU A 37 -12.86 -1.23 -13.54
CA GLU A 37 -13.69 -2.23 -14.21
C GLU A 37 -12.90 -3.08 -15.23
N LYS A 38 -11.87 -2.47 -15.85
CA LYS A 38 -10.98 -3.12 -16.81
C LYS A 38 -9.71 -3.66 -16.17
N LEU A 39 -9.21 -2.99 -15.14
CA LEU A 39 -7.89 -3.27 -14.56
C LEU A 39 -7.94 -4.28 -13.43
N HIS A 40 -9.06 -4.37 -12.71
CA HIS A 40 -9.24 -5.28 -11.57
C HIS A 40 -8.12 -5.15 -10.51
N ALA A 41 -7.69 -3.94 -10.22
CA ALA A 41 -6.74 -3.69 -9.16
C ALA A 41 -7.36 -3.93 -7.79
N PHE A 42 -8.66 -3.61 -7.63
CA PHE A 42 -9.36 -3.75 -6.37
C PHE A 42 -10.33 -4.93 -6.34
N LEU A 43 -10.37 -5.62 -5.20
CA LEU A 43 -11.46 -6.54 -4.85
C LEU A 43 -12.60 -5.83 -4.13
N ARG A 44 -12.30 -4.74 -3.42
CA ARG A 44 -13.28 -3.94 -2.66
C ARG A 44 -12.78 -2.53 -2.45
N ILE A 45 -13.68 -1.57 -2.56
CA ILE A 45 -13.46 -0.16 -2.21
C ILE A 45 -14.04 0.08 -0.81
N ASN A 46 -13.48 1.04 -0.10
CA ASN A 46 -13.93 1.45 1.23
C ASN A 46 -15.03 2.50 1.12
N ASP A 47 -16.25 2.12 1.45
CA ASP A 47 -17.44 3.00 1.42
C ASP A 47 -17.36 4.19 2.40
N PHE A 48 -16.47 4.12 3.39
CA PHE A 48 -16.29 5.17 4.40
C PHE A 48 -15.16 6.16 4.06
N ALA A 49 -14.49 6.02 2.92
CA ALA A 49 -13.33 6.85 2.57
C ALA A 49 -13.68 8.35 2.55
N ILE A 50 -14.80 8.74 1.94
CA ILE A 50 -15.26 10.16 1.91
C ILE A 50 -15.59 10.67 3.31
N LYS A 51 -16.25 9.87 4.14
CA LYS A 51 -16.54 10.28 5.52
C LYS A 51 -15.25 10.58 6.29
N LYS A 52 -14.25 9.68 6.14
CA LYS A 52 -12.95 9.85 6.79
C LYS A 52 -12.20 11.09 6.27
N ALA A 53 -12.28 11.36 4.97
CA ALA A 53 -11.71 12.55 4.36
C ALA A 53 -12.27 13.83 4.99
N LYS A 54 -13.60 13.92 5.13
CA LYS A 54 -14.27 15.08 5.79
C LYS A 54 -13.84 15.24 7.26
N GLU A 55 -13.65 14.13 7.99
CA GLU A 55 -13.17 14.17 9.37
C GLU A 55 -11.75 14.76 9.46
N ILE A 56 -10.86 14.41 8.52
CA ILE A 56 -9.48 14.91 8.47
C ILE A 56 -9.47 16.39 8.04
N ASP A 57 -10.25 16.78 7.04
CA ASP A 57 -10.40 18.19 6.66
C ASP A 57 -10.92 19.06 7.82
N ALA A 58 -11.84 18.52 8.63
CA ALA A 58 -12.33 19.22 9.84
C ALA A 58 -11.22 19.40 10.89
N LYS A 59 -10.35 18.39 11.08
CA LYS A 59 -9.16 18.49 11.95
C LYS A 59 -8.21 19.61 11.44
N ILE A 60 -7.90 19.60 10.13
CA ILE A 60 -7.03 20.61 9.50
C ILE A 60 -7.60 22.02 9.71
N LYS A 61 -8.88 22.22 9.38
CA LYS A 61 -9.57 23.52 9.54
C LYS A 61 -9.61 24.02 10.98
N SER A 62 -9.68 23.13 11.95
CA SER A 62 -9.68 23.47 13.38
C SER A 62 -8.30 23.53 14.01
N ASN A 63 -7.21 23.46 13.21
CA ASN A 63 -5.82 23.42 13.66
C ASN A 63 -5.54 22.32 14.71
N GLN A 64 -6.25 21.20 14.63
CA GLN A 64 -5.96 20.04 15.42
C GLN A 64 -4.74 19.29 14.85
N ASN A 65 -4.08 18.49 15.69
CA ASN A 65 -2.97 17.67 15.22
C ASN A 65 -3.46 16.63 14.19
N VAL A 66 -2.79 16.59 13.05
CA VAL A 66 -3.04 15.63 11.97
C VAL A 66 -1.76 14.82 11.75
N GLY A 67 -1.91 13.52 11.59
CA GLY A 67 -0.80 12.60 11.33
C GLY A 67 -0.11 12.87 9.98
N GLY A 68 1.09 12.31 9.82
CA GLY A 68 1.97 12.59 8.68
C GLY A 68 1.40 12.26 7.30
N CYS A 69 0.39 11.39 7.21
CA CYS A 69 -0.25 11.03 5.93
C CYS A 69 -1.29 12.04 5.45
N TYR A 70 -1.82 12.92 6.28
CA TYR A 70 -2.78 13.97 5.88
C TYR A 70 -3.95 13.47 5.02
N GLY A 71 -4.51 12.30 5.33
CA GLY A 71 -5.62 11.74 4.56
C GLY A 71 -5.22 11.03 3.26
N MET A 72 -3.94 10.74 3.07
CA MET A 72 -3.43 10.07 1.87
C MET A 72 -4.20 8.78 1.57
N PRO A 73 -4.72 8.61 0.32
CA PRO A 73 -5.33 7.35 -0.11
C PRO A 73 -4.28 6.25 -0.29
N ILE A 74 -4.41 5.19 0.49
CA ILE A 74 -3.53 4.02 0.46
C ILE A 74 -4.37 2.78 0.20
N SER A 75 -3.97 1.95 -0.76
CA SER A 75 -4.55 0.63 -0.97
C SER A 75 -3.79 -0.45 -0.21
N VAL A 76 -4.46 -1.55 0.12
CA VAL A 76 -3.87 -2.63 0.92
C VAL A 76 -4.19 -3.99 0.31
N LYS A 77 -3.17 -4.81 0.07
CA LYS A 77 -3.34 -6.18 -0.46
C LYS A 77 -4.31 -6.99 0.40
N ASP A 78 -5.18 -7.77 -0.24
CA ASP A 78 -6.30 -8.43 0.46
C ASP A 78 -5.91 -9.65 1.31
N ASN A 79 -4.64 -9.86 1.55
CA ASN A 79 -4.14 -10.77 2.60
C ASN A 79 -3.71 -10.03 3.89
N ILE A 80 -3.85 -8.70 3.96
CA ILE A 80 -3.56 -7.87 5.13
C ILE A 80 -4.88 -7.52 5.82
N CYS A 81 -5.06 -7.92 7.07
CA CYS A 81 -6.30 -7.80 7.84
C CYS A 81 -6.62 -6.35 8.23
N ILE A 82 -7.89 -6.01 8.10
CA ILE A 82 -8.50 -4.79 8.66
C ILE A 82 -9.77 -5.24 9.41
N GLU A 83 -9.87 -4.93 10.69
CA GLU A 83 -10.98 -5.32 11.55
C GLU A 83 -12.33 -4.92 10.94
N GLY A 84 -13.29 -5.85 10.97
CA GLY A 84 -14.62 -5.65 10.41
C GLY A 84 -14.69 -5.68 8.87
N SER A 85 -13.56 -5.79 8.18
CA SER A 85 -13.50 -5.89 6.71
C SER A 85 -13.25 -7.33 6.25
N LYS A 86 -13.75 -7.66 5.06
CA LYS A 86 -13.42 -8.94 4.41
C LYS A 86 -11.93 -9.00 4.11
N THR A 87 -11.32 -10.18 4.35
CA THR A 87 -9.94 -10.51 3.96
C THR A 87 -9.98 -11.86 3.30
N THR A 88 -10.08 -11.88 1.96
CA THR A 88 -10.36 -13.12 1.21
C THR A 88 -9.10 -13.81 0.68
N CYS A 89 -7.96 -13.13 0.69
CA CYS A 89 -6.74 -13.61 0.02
C CYS A 89 -6.98 -14.04 -1.43
N ALA A 90 -7.90 -13.37 -2.13
CA ALA A 90 -8.38 -13.70 -3.48
C ALA A 90 -8.90 -15.14 -3.62
N SER A 91 -9.40 -15.76 -2.54
CA SER A 91 -9.92 -17.12 -2.49
C SER A 91 -11.41 -17.15 -2.14
N LYS A 92 -12.15 -18.06 -2.78
CA LYS A 92 -13.55 -18.36 -2.41
C LYS A 92 -13.65 -19.06 -1.06
N VAL A 93 -12.59 -19.71 -0.58
CA VAL A 93 -12.54 -20.35 0.75
C VAL A 93 -12.76 -19.31 1.86
N LEU A 94 -12.22 -18.10 1.69
CA LEU A 94 -12.33 -16.99 2.64
C LEU A 94 -13.36 -15.92 2.21
N GLU A 95 -14.23 -16.21 1.26
CA GLU A 95 -15.18 -15.22 0.69
C GLU A 95 -16.02 -14.50 1.77
N ASN A 96 -16.35 -15.18 2.86
CA ASN A 96 -17.15 -14.64 3.96
C ASN A 96 -16.34 -14.36 5.22
N PHE A 97 -15.01 -14.46 5.15
CA PHE A 97 -14.17 -14.19 6.32
C PHE A 97 -14.08 -12.69 6.57
N ILE A 98 -14.51 -12.30 7.76
CA ILE A 98 -14.36 -10.94 8.30
C ILE A 98 -13.20 -10.95 9.28
N ALA A 99 -12.21 -10.11 9.05
CA ALA A 99 -11.04 -10.05 9.93
C ALA A 99 -11.43 -9.57 11.33
N PRO A 100 -11.06 -10.30 12.39
CA PRO A 100 -11.40 -9.95 13.78
C PRO A 100 -10.45 -8.92 14.40
N HIS A 101 -9.43 -8.50 13.69
CA HIS A 101 -8.43 -7.53 14.13
C HIS A 101 -7.80 -6.79 12.96
N THR A 102 -7.25 -5.63 13.24
CA THR A 102 -6.46 -4.83 12.28
C THR A 102 -4.97 -5.18 12.39
N SER A 103 -4.31 -5.35 11.27
CA SER A 103 -2.85 -5.54 11.20
C SER A 103 -2.10 -4.33 11.77
N THR A 104 -0.91 -4.58 12.31
CA THR A 104 -0.08 -3.52 12.89
C THR A 104 0.27 -2.44 11.87
N VAL A 105 0.58 -2.82 10.62
CA VAL A 105 0.90 -1.85 9.57
C VAL A 105 -0.26 -0.91 9.26
N VAL A 106 -1.49 -1.43 9.17
CA VAL A 106 -2.68 -0.60 8.96
C VAL A 106 -2.99 0.26 10.18
N SER A 107 -2.82 -0.28 11.40
CA SER A 107 -2.98 0.50 12.64
C SER A 107 -2.02 1.69 12.69
N LYS A 108 -0.75 1.49 12.31
CA LYS A 108 0.25 2.57 12.21
C LYS A 108 -0.13 3.61 11.15
N LEU A 109 -0.59 3.18 9.96
CA LEU A 109 -1.08 4.09 8.93
C LEU A 109 -2.30 4.90 9.41
N HIS A 110 -3.25 4.26 10.10
CA HIS A 110 -4.41 4.96 10.67
C HIS A 110 -4.00 5.98 11.74
N SER A 111 -2.97 5.69 12.57
CA SER A 111 -2.46 6.65 13.56
C SER A 111 -1.81 7.88 12.93
N GLU A 112 -1.37 7.76 11.68
CA GLU A 112 -0.86 8.85 10.86
C GLU A 112 -1.94 9.46 9.94
N ASP A 113 -3.22 9.27 10.27
CA ASP A 113 -4.36 9.80 9.52
C ASP A 113 -4.34 9.46 8.03
N SER A 114 -3.94 8.23 7.64
CA SER A 114 -4.15 7.74 6.28
C SER A 114 -5.59 7.27 6.06
N ILE A 115 -6.00 7.20 4.80
CA ILE A 115 -7.29 6.63 4.39
C ILE A 115 -7.02 5.37 3.58
N ILE A 116 -7.42 4.21 4.12
CA ILE A 116 -7.40 2.99 3.32
C ILE A 116 -8.56 3.06 2.33
N ILE A 117 -8.22 3.24 1.04
CA ILE A 117 -9.22 3.43 -0.02
C ILE A 117 -9.84 2.12 -0.50
N GLY A 118 -9.12 1.01 -0.35
CA GLY A 118 -9.62 -0.31 -0.75
C GLY A 118 -8.65 -1.45 -0.53
N LYS A 119 -9.13 -2.67 -0.83
CA LYS A 119 -8.39 -3.92 -0.74
C LYS A 119 -8.05 -4.42 -2.14
N THR A 120 -6.75 -4.61 -2.43
CA THR A 120 -6.28 -4.93 -3.78
C THR A 120 -6.25 -6.44 -4.05
N ASN A 121 -6.41 -6.78 -5.31
CA ASN A 121 -6.37 -8.13 -5.84
C ASN A 121 -4.96 -8.73 -5.76
N LEU A 122 -4.89 -10.06 -5.78
CA LEU A 122 -3.64 -10.83 -5.64
C LEU A 122 -3.80 -12.23 -6.24
N ASP A 123 -2.70 -12.95 -6.45
CA ASP A 123 -2.78 -14.39 -6.64
C ASP A 123 -3.31 -15.07 -5.38
N GLU A 124 -4.13 -16.10 -5.51
CA GLU A 124 -4.81 -16.78 -4.40
C GLU A 124 -3.82 -17.19 -3.30
N PHE A 125 -4.10 -16.78 -2.03
CA PHE A 125 -3.22 -16.96 -0.87
C PHE A 125 -1.77 -16.46 -1.06
N ALA A 126 -1.59 -15.43 -1.90
CA ALA A 126 -0.30 -14.86 -2.26
C ALA A 126 0.66 -15.86 -2.96
N MET A 127 0.12 -16.95 -3.52
CA MET A 127 0.87 -17.99 -4.21
C MET A 127 0.76 -17.80 -5.72
N GLY A 128 1.65 -17.03 -6.32
CA GLY A 128 1.71 -16.78 -7.76
C GLY A 128 2.64 -15.63 -8.11
N LEU A 129 2.80 -15.41 -9.41
CA LEU A 129 3.72 -14.40 -9.95
C LEU A 129 3.07 -13.49 -11.02
N SER A 130 1.76 -13.63 -11.25
CA SER A 130 1.09 -12.97 -12.37
C SER A 130 -0.24 -12.29 -12.03
N THR A 131 -0.82 -12.60 -10.87
CA THR A 131 -2.17 -12.21 -10.43
C THR A 131 -3.28 -12.72 -11.38
N GLU A 132 -3.00 -13.82 -12.09
CA GLU A 132 -3.98 -14.56 -12.88
C GLU A 132 -4.79 -15.54 -12.04
N PHE A 133 -4.22 -15.98 -10.90
CA PHE A 133 -4.79 -17.03 -10.06
C PHE A 133 -5.73 -16.50 -8.97
N SER A 134 -6.29 -15.31 -9.16
CA SER A 134 -7.36 -14.80 -8.30
C SER A 134 -8.69 -15.50 -8.60
N ALA A 135 -9.39 -15.94 -7.57
CA ALA A 135 -10.74 -16.50 -7.69
C ALA A 135 -11.81 -15.46 -8.09
N TYR A 136 -11.44 -14.18 -8.17
CA TYR A 136 -12.27 -13.04 -8.56
C TYR A 136 -11.93 -12.50 -9.95
N GLY A 137 -11.03 -13.15 -10.67
CA GLY A 137 -10.51 -12.72 -11.97
C GLY A 137 -9.13 -12.05 -11.90
N PRO A 138 -8.40 -12.03 -13.02
CA PRO A 138 -7.05 -11.49 -13.09
C PRO A 138 -7.02 -9.96 -12.95
N SER A 139 -5.92 -9.44 -12.44
CA SER A 139 -5.57 -8.03 -12.64
C SER A 139 -4.88 -7.83 -13.97
N ILE A 140 -5.05 -6.67 -14.58
CA ILE A 140 -4.56 -6.35 -15.92
C ILE A 140 -3.46 -5.28 -15.82
N ASN A 141 -2.39 -5.44 -16.59
CA ASN A 141 -1.31 -4.46 -16.63
C ASN A 141 -1.78 -3.17 -17.32
N PRO A 142 -1.74 -1.99 -16.66
CA PRO A 142 -2.26 -0.75 -17.23
C PRO A 142 -1.43 -0.21 -18.39
N TRP A 143 -0.16 -0.63 -18.52
CA TRP A 143 0.72 -0.22 -19.62
C TRP A 143 0.48 -1.01 -20.91
N ASN A 144 0.11 -2.28 -20.77
CA ASN A 144 -0.25 -3.14 -21.90
C ASN A 144 -1.22 -4.21 -21.41
N THR A 145 -2.45 -4.14 -21.86
CA THR A 145 -3.54 -5.05 -21.46
C THR A 145 -3.36 -6.50 -21.91
N ASP A 146 -2.42 -6.77 -22.81
CA ASP A 146 -2.06 -8.13 -23.23
C ASP A 146 -0.99 -8.77 -22.30
N CYS A 147 -0.51 -8.01 -21.30
CA CYS A 147 0.53 -8.44 -20.38
C CYS A 147 -0.03 -8.59 -18.96
N VAL A 148 0.55 -9.51 -18.19
CA VAL A 148 0.28 -9.64 -16.76
C VAL A 148 0.92 -8.49 -15.97
N PRO A 149 0.33 -8.07 -14.85
CA PRO A 149 0.89 -7.01 -14.00
C PRO A 149 2.01 -7.53 -13.08
N GLY A 150 2.32 -8.82 -13.13
CA GLY A 150 3.13 -9.51 -12.14
C GLY A 150 2.31 -9.87 -10.90
N GLY A 151 2.95 -10.53 -9.93
CA GLY A 151 2.29 -11.01 -8.71
C GLY A 151 3.30 -11.40 -7.60
N SER A 152 2.77 -11.77 -6.46
CA SER A 152 1.35 -11.93 -6.14
C SER A 152 0.62 -10.62 -5.77
N SER A 153 1.31 -9.48 -5.59
CA SER A 153 0.69 -8.17 -5.29
C SER A 153 0.35 -7.38 -6.56
N GLY A 154 -0.21 -8.03 -7.60
CA GLY A 154 -0.47 -7.38 -8.89
C GLY A 154 -1.47 -6.24 -8.79
N GLY A 155 -2.59 -6.43 -8.08
CA GLY A 155 -3.54 -5.34 -7.87
C GLY A 155 -2.94 -4.13 -7.16
N SER A 156 -1.99 -4.35 -6.22
CA SER A 156 -1.26 -3.25 -5.57
C SER A 156 -0.38 -2.49 -6.57
N GLY A 157 0.32 -3.20 -7.47
CA GLY A 157 1.13 -2.57 -8.53
C GLY A 157 0.27 -1.80 -9.53
N VAL A 158 -0.84 -2.41 -9.96
CA VAL A 158 -1.81 -1.81 -10.90
C VAL A 158 -2.40 -0.53 -10.32
N SER A 159 -2.86 -0.55 -9.05
CA SER A 159 -3.49 0.61 -8.42
C SER A 159 -2.58 1.86 -8.39
N ILE A 160 -1.25 1.67 -8.24
CA ILE A 160 -0.28 2.77 -8.29
C ILE A 160 -0.01 3.21 -9.74
N ALA A 161 0.20 2.26 -10.64
CA ALA A 161 0.51 2.55 -12.03
C ALA A 161 -0.66 3.24 -12.76
N ALA A 162 -1.90 2.90 -12.40
CA ALA A 162 -3.12 3.49 -12.94
C ALA A 162 -3.56 4.78 -12.22
N ASN A 163 -2.80 5.29 -11.26
CA ASN A 163 -3.15 6.47 -10.45
C ASN A 163 -4.44 6.34 -9.63
N GLU A 164 -4.81 5.15 -9.23
CA GLU A 164 -6.01 4.90 -8.42
C GLU A 164 -5.81 5.20 -6.94
N CYS A 165 -4.56 5.23 -6.48
CA CYS A 165 -4.15 5.68 -5.15
C CYS A 165 -2.70 6.20 -5.16
N ILE A 166 -2.30 6.84 -4.07
CA ILE A 166 -0.95 7.42 -3.92
C ILE A 166 0.08 6.35 -3.55
N ALA A 167 -0.32 5.39 -2.72
CA ALA A 167 0.55 4.34 -2.23
C ALA A 167 -0.23 3.04 -2.01
N SER A 168 0.47 1.91 -1.99
CA SER A 168 -0.11 0.59 -1.70
C SER A 168 0.79 -0.21 -0.75
N LEU A 169 0.18 -1.07 0.06
CA LEU A 169 0.90 -2.11 0.78
C LEU A 169 0.72 -3.46 0.08
N GLY A 170 1.85 -4.07 -0.28
CA GLY A 170 1.93 -5.46 -0.74
C GLY A 170 2.54 -6.39 0.30
N SER A 171 2.64 -7.67 -0.04
CA SER A 171 3.43 -8.65 0.71
C SER A 171 4.38 -9.40 -0.24
N ASP A 172 5.58 -9.74 0.24
CA ASP A 172 6.64 -10.37 -0.56
C ASP A 172 7.32 -11.49 0.21
N THR A 173 7.19 -12.69 -0.32
CA THR A 173 7.91 -13.89 0.12
C THR A 173 9.13 -14.14 -0.77
N GLY A 174 8.92 -14.22 -2.08
CA GLY A 174 9.94 -14.52 -3.08
C GLY A 174 9.93 -13.58 -4.29
N GLY A 175 9.40 -12.35 -4.14
CA GLY A 175 9.31 -11.37 -5.22
C GLY A 175 7.96 -10.68 -5.31
N SER A 176 6.99 -11.02 -4.47
CA SER A 176 5.58 -10.63 -4.66
C SER A 176 5.25 -9.14 -4.45
N ILE A 177 6.21 -8.29 -4.08
CA ILE A 177 6.17 -6.82 -4.21
C ILE A 177 7.03 -6.40 -5.40
N ARG A 178 8.27 -6.89 -5.46
CA ARG A 178 9.30 -6.45 -6.42
C ARG A 178 8.96 -6.81 -7.85
N ASN A 179 8.40 -8.02 -8.08
CA ASN A 179 8.00 -8.49 -9.39
C ASN A 179 6.86 -7.63 -9.98
N PRO A 180 5.68 -7.47 -9.31
CA PRO A 180 4.63 -6.61 -9.86
C PRO A 180 5.04 -5.13 -9.93
N ALA A 181 5.89 -4.64 -9.02
CA ALA A 181 6.43 -3.28 -9.13
C ALA A 181 7.24 -3.10 -10.42
N SER A 182 8.10 -4.06 -10.76
CA SER A 182 8.87 -4.04 -12.00
C SER A 182 7.97 -4.09 -13.24
N PHE A 183 6.95 -4.95 -13.25
CA PHE A 183 6.05 -5.12 -14.41
C PHE A 183 5.10 -3.93 -14.60
N CYS A 184 4.70 -3.28 -13.50
CA CYS A 184 3.85 -2.09 -13.52
C CYS A 184 4.64 -0.76 -13.56
N SER A 185 5.99 -0.81 -13.64
CA SER A 185 6.85 0.38 -13.69
C SER A 185 6.65 1.33 -12.49
N VAL A 186 6.58 0.75 -11.28
CA VAL A 186 6.48 1.46 -10.01
C VAL A 186 7.60 1.04 -9.06
N VAL A 187 7.79 1.74 -7.95
CA VAL A 187 8.76 1.36 -6.92
C VAL A 187 8.14 0.35 -5.96
N GLY A 188 8.80 -0.79 -5.78
CA GLY A 188 8.39 -1.80 -4.81
C GLY A 188 9.53 -2.10 -3.83
N LEU A 189 9.29 -1.85 -2.55
CA LEU A 189 10.27 -2.07 -1.50
C LEU A 189 9.89 -3.29 -0.66
N LYS A 190 10.72 -4.36 -0.73
CA LYS A 190 10.67 -5.45 0.24
C LYS A 190 11.64 -5.13 1.39
N PRO A 191 11.15 -4.77 2.58
CA PRO A 191 12.02 -4.49 3.72
C PRO A 191 12.84 -5.71 4.14
N THR A 192 13.92 -5.47 4.89
CA THR A 192 14.63 -6.52 5.61
C THR A 192 13.66 -7.25 6.54
N TYR A 193 13.78 -8.58 6.62
CA TYR A 193 12.95 -9.40 7.50
C TYR A 193 13.00 -8.90 8.95
N GLY A 194 11.83 -8.71 9.54
CA GLY A 194 11.67 -8.19 10.88
C GLY A 194 11.62 -6.65 11.00
N LEU A 195 11.89 -5.88 9.95
CA LEU A 195 11.71 -4.42 10.02
C LEU A 195 10.25 -4.00 10.12
N VAL A 196 9.35 -4.77 9.52
CA VAL A 196 7.91 -4.49 9.50
C VAL A 196 7.17 -5.67 10.13
N SER A 197 6.24 -5.38 11.03
CA SER A 197 5.42 -6.40 11.67
C SER A 197 4.56 -7.15 10.65
N ARG A 198 4.45 -8.46 10.83
CA ARG A 198 3.57 -9.37 10.08
C ARG A 198 2.26 -9.67 10.82
N TYR A 199 2.05 -9.08 12.01
CA TYR A 199 0.79 -9.28 12.72
C TYR A 199 -0.40 -8.80 11.89
N GLY A 200 -1.36 -9.70 11.68
CA GLY A 200 -2.52 -9.46 10.82
C GLY A 200 -2.27 -9.68 9.33
N LEU A 201 -1.16 -10.31 8.95
CA LEU A 201 -0.90 -10.79 7.59
C LEU A 201 -1.27 -12.26 7.47
N VAL A 202 -2.08 -12.63 6.48
CA VAL A 202 -2.22 -14.02 6.04
C VAL A 202 -1.05 -14.33 5.13
N SER A 203 -0.05 -15.01 5.68
CA SER A 203 1.23 -15.26 5.03
C SER A 203 1.20 -16.45 4.09
N TYR A 204 1.98 -16.40 3.01
CA TYR A 204 2.35 -17.57 2.22
C TYR A 204 3.45 -18.39 2.91
N ALA A 205 4.55 -17.76 3.31
CA ALA A 205 5.65 -18.40 4.01
C ALA A 205 6.18 -17.53 5.17
N ASN A 206 5.74 -17.83 6.39
CA ASN A 206 5.98 -17.01 7.59
C ASN A 206 7.46 -16.67 7.85
N SER A 207 8.39 -17.56 7.51
CA SER A 207 9.82 -17.38 7.84
C SER A 207 10.57 -16.41 6.92
N ILE A 208 9.97 -15.98 5.82
CA ILE A 208 10.62 -15.10 4.84
C ILE A 208 9.73 -13.97 4.31
N GLU A 209 8.46 -13.91 4.71
CA GLU A 209 7.51 -12.93 4.20
C GLU A 209 7.64 -11.58 4.89
N GLN A 210 7.46 -10.51 4.12
CA GLN A 210 7.40 -9.13 4.62
C GLN A 210 6.28 -8.36 3.94
N ILE A 211 5.65 -7.44 4.70
CA ILE A 211 4.83 -6.37 4.15
C ILE A 211 5.76 -5.22 3.76
N GLY A 212 5.48 -4.58 2.64
CA GLY A 212 6.24 -3.41 2.20
C GLY A 212 5.44 -2.51 1.27
N PRO A 213 5.91 -1.26 1.10
CA PRO A 213 5.23 -0.28 0.26
C PRO A 213 5.50 -0.47 -1.22
N MET A 214 4.50 -0.10 -2.02
CA MET A 214 4.57 0.12 -3.45
C MET A 214 4.15 1.56 -3.74
N THR A 215 4.97 2.31 -4.48
CA THR A 215 4.82 3.77 -4.61
C THR A 215 5.36 4.25 -5.96
N LYS A 216 5.23 5.55 -6.25
CA LYS A 216 5.77 6.15 -7.48
C LYS A 216 7.25 6.48 -7.39
N THR A 217 7.74 6.85 -6.21
CA THR A 217 9.13 7.27 -5.99
C THR A 217 9.79 6.50 -4.86
N VAL A 218 11.12 6.46 -4.86
CA VAL A 218 11.90 5.86 -3.76
C VAL A 218 11.69 6.63 -2.46
N GLN A 219 11.57 7.96 -2.55
CA GLN A 219 11.29 8.83 -1.41
C GLN A 219 9.96 8.50 -0.74
N ASP A 220 8.92 8.23 -1.54
CA ASP A 220 7.61 7.82 -1.01
C ASP A 220 7.69 6.47 -0.29
N SER A 221 8.46 5.52 -0.83
CA SER A 221 8.70 4.22 -0.18
C SER A 221 9.42 4.39 1.17
N ALA A 222 10.43 5.27 1.24
CA ALA A 222 11.14 5.59 2.46
C ALA A 222 10.23 6.28 3.50
N PHE A 223 9.40 7.23 3.05
CA PHE A 223 8.39 7.88 3.88
C PHE A 223 7.44 6.86 4.54
N LEU A 224 6.87 5.95 3.74
CA LEU A 224 5.97 4.93 4.28
C LEU A 224 6.70 3.91 5.17
N LEU A 225 7.95 3.55 4.85
CA LEU A 225 8.75 2.66 5.68
C LEU A 225 9.01 3.27 7.06
N ASN A 226 9.25 4.58 7.16
CA ASN A 226 9.35 5.27 8.45
C ASN A 226 8.09 5.08 9.31
N ILE A 227 6.91 5.06 8.69
CA ILE A 227 5.64 4.89 9.39
C ILE A 227 5.43 3.43 9.82
N ILE A 228 5.58 2.47 8.90
CA ILE A 228 5.15 1.09 9.14
C ILE A 228 6.20 0.22 9.85
N SER A 229 7.47 0.63 9.91
CA SER A 229 8.56 -0.14 10.52
C SER A 229 8.60 -0.05 12.05
N GLY A 230 9.40 -0.92 12.67
CA GLY A 230 9.73 -0.91 14.10
C GLY A 230 9.11 -2.03 14.91
N ILE A 231 9.44 -2.07 16.20
CA ILE A 231 9.03 -3.12 17.14
C ILE A 231 7.50 -3.21 17.25
N ASP A 232 7.03 -4.46 17.25
CA ASP A 232 5.64 -4.82 17.56
C ASP A 232 5.62 -5.95 18.61
N PRO A 233 5.05 -5.74 19.80
CA PRO A 233 4.92 -6.80 20.80
C PRO A 233 4.05 -7.98 20.37
N LYS A 234 3.29 -7.83 19.28
CA LYS A 234 2.46 -8.90 18.68
C LYS A 234 3.22 -9.74 17.63
N ASP A 235 4.44 -9.33 17.24
CA ASP A 235 5.32 -10.08 16.34
C ASP A 235 6.75 -10.09 16.88
N ASN A 236 7.13 -11.17 17.55
CA ASN A 236 8.44 -11.35 18.17
C ASN A 236 9.62 -11.34 17.20
N THR A 237 9.38 -11.33 15.89
CA THR A 237 10.45 -11.25 14.88
C THR A 237 10.84 -9.81 14.56
N THR A 238 10.12 -8.83 15.10
CA THR A 238 10.38 -7.42 14.76
C THR A 238 11.68 -6.90 15.39
N LEU A 239 12.38 -6.07 14.60
CA LEU A 239 13.66 -5.46 14.96
C LEU A 239 13.49 -4.03 15.46
N ASP A 240 14.37 -3.60 16.38
CA ASP A 240 14.42 -2.21 16.84
C ASP A 240 15.08 -1.32 15.78
N ASN A 241 14.38 -0.29 15.35
CA ASN A 241 14.86 0.72 14.40
C ASN A 241 14.55 2.15 14.87
N LYS A 242 14.38 2.36 16.18
CA LYS A 242 13.88 3.60 16.81
C LYS A 242 14.55 4.91 16.34
N ASN A 243 15.77 4.86 15.85
CA ASN A 243 16.53 6.04 15.44
C ASN A 243 16.76 6.06 13.92
N GLN A 244 16.11 5.21 13.16
CA GLN A 244 16.28 5.15 11.71
C GLN A 244 15.30 6.10 11.02
N ASP A 245 15.81 7.06 10.28
CA ASP A 245 15.06 7.84 9.31
C ASP A 245 15.55 7.46 7.91
N TYR A 246 14.67 6.79 7.15
CA TYR A 246 14.99 6.31 5.80
C TYR A 246 15.02 7.42 4.75
N LEU A 247 14.59 8.64 5.11
CA LEU A 247 14.66 9.81 4.22
C LEU A 247 15.95 10.61 4.39
N SER A 248 16.62 10.54 5.55
CA SER A 248 17.73 11.43 5.92
C SER A 248 18.88 11.45 4.93
N ASP A 249 19.23 10.27 4.38
CA ASP A 249 20.38 10.09 3.50
C ASP A 249 20.02 9.70 2.07
N ILE A 250 18.74 9.83 1.69
CA ILE A 250 18.25 9.29 0.41
C ILE A 250 18.90 9.94 -0.81
N ASP A 251 19.30 11.20 -0.70
CA ASP A 251 19.95 11.98 -1.76
C ASP A 251 21.49 12.03 -1.60
N ALA A 252 22.08 11.36 -0.60
CA ALA A 252 23.51 11.35 -0.34
C ALA A 252 24.34 10.66 -1.44
N GLY A 253 23.70 9.88 -2.30
CA GLY A 253 24.32 9.12 -3.38
C GLY A 253 25.15 7.94 -2.88
N ILE A 254 25.91 7.33 -3.79
CA ILE A 254 26.68 6.09 -3.55
C ILE A 254 28.20 6.29 -3.65
N SER A 255 28.67 7.56 -3.74
CA SER A 255 30.11 7.84 -3.84
C SER A 255 30.86 7.26 -2.64
N GLY A 256 31.93 6.53 -2.90
CA GLY A 256 32.75 5.88 -1.87
C GLY A 256 32.14 4.59 -1.28
N LYS A 257 30.96 4.18 -1.67
CA LYS A 257 30.37 2.90 -1.25
C LYS A 257 30.96 1.74 -2.03
N ARG A 258 31.17 0.59 -1.37
CA ARG A 258 31.59 -0.66 -2.02
C ARG A 258 30.36 -1.46 -2.42
N ILE A 259 30.28 -1.83 -3.69
CA ILE A 259 29.19 -2.68 -4.24
C ILE A 259 29.78 -4.08 -4.45
N GLY A 260 29.17 -5.08 -3.83
CA GLY A 260 29.47 -6.50 -4.09
C GLY A 260 28.57 -7.04 -5.19
N ILE A 261 29.16 -7.87 -6.05
CA ILE A 261 28.43 -8.69 -7.03
C ILE A 261 28.55 -10.13 -6.54
N VAL A 262 27.41 -10.85 -6.43
CA VAL A 262 27.33 -12.25 -6.01
C VAL A 262 27.27 -13.16 -7.23
#